data_7809a2e09aa8e6494a9730720e858692
#
_entry.id   7809a2e09aa8e6494a9730720e858692
#
_cell.length_a   1.000
_cell.length_b   1.000
_cell.length_c   1.000
_cell.angle_alpha   90.00
_cell.angle_beta   90.00
_cell.angle_gamma   90.00
#
_symmetry.space_group_name_H-M   'P 1'
#
loop_
_entity.id
_entity.type
_entity.pdbx_description
1 polymer ?
#
loop_
_entity_poly.entity_id
_entity_poly.type
_entity_poly.pdbx_seq_one_letter_code
_entity_poly.pdbx_strand_id
1 'polypeptide(L)'
;MTESDEKPKRRLFRLLRRGARASTGNERTAVEESELWATHERAVESVRESGESAQRIASHVAKQRGLVDALADRARGVSGRSADLSASFTRLKDSFARLELVALNAGLEGARMGEGPGRALGLVSDEVRAQAARGTEACHELGVSLGEIGGELLQVHANLDRAREASAEVAQEAARASGASADAERALVDMGERLKTTTGSDPETARAIAEAAEHARALVTALTTLNGKAPHAVLVAALRPMIEPILRILGGDDEPGR
;
A
#
# COMPACT_ATOMS: atom_id res chain seq x y z
N MET A 1 -15.76 -35.49 -11.70
CA MET A 1 -15.74 -34.02 -11.63
C MET A 1 -14.48 -33.53 -12.31
N THR A 2 -14.33 -33.72 -13.62
CA THR A 2 -13.13 -33.37 -14.41
C THR A 2 -13.49 -33.16 -15.87
N GLU A 3 -14.43 -32.23 -16.17
CA GLU A 3 -14.87 -32.01 -17.58
C GLU A 3 -14.90 -30.54 -17.99
N SER A 4 -14.38 -29.61 -17.15
CA SER A 4 -14.45 -28.16 -17.39
C SER A 4 -13.20 -27.53 -18.00
N ASP A 5 -12.04 -28.20 -18.03
CA ASP A 5 -10.76 -27.54 -18.36
C ASP A 5 -10.29 -27.73 -19.81
N GLU A 6 -10.94 -28.64 -20.57
CA GLU A 6 -10.57 -28.89 -21.96
C GLU A 6 -11.33 -28.04 -23.02
N LYS A 7 -12.40 -27.35 -22.64
CA LYS A 7 -13.25 -26.61 -23.58
C LYS A 7 -12.57 -25.39 -24.23
N PRO A 8 -11.77 -24.56 -23.52
CA PRO A 8 -11.14 -23.40 -24.16
C PRO A 8 -10.02 -23.80 -25.13
N LYS A 9 -9.22 -24.83 -24.80
CA LYS A 9 -8.15 -25.32 -25.70
C LYS A 9 -8.70 -25.87 -27.03
N ARG A 10 -9.82 -26.59 -26.99
CA ARG A 10 -10.46 -27.12 -28.19
C ARG A 10 -11.09 -26.05 -29.08
N ARG A 11 -11.56 -24.91 -28.54
CA ARG A 11 -12.10 -23.80 -29.34
C ARG A 11 -10.99 -23.04 -30.07
N LEU A 12 -9.87 -22.75 -29.42
CA LEU A 12 -8.70 -22.12 -30.04
C LEU A 12 -8.12 -22.99 -31.18
N PHE A 13 -7.96 -24.30 -30.97
CA PHE A 13 -7.54 -25.25 -32.01
C PHE A 13 -8.56 -25.37 -33.14
N ARG A 14 -9.86 -25.21 -32.87
CA ARG A 14 -10.90 -25.24 -33.89
C ARG A 14 -10.89 -23.98 -34.75
N LEU A 15 -10.61 -22.80 -34.19
CA LEU A 15 -10.42 -21.56 -34.93
C LEU A 15 -9.17 -21.60 -35.81
N LEU A 16 -8.04 -22.08 -35.28
CA LEU A 16 -6.78 -22.26 -36.02
C LEU A 16 -6.91 -23.31 -37.13
N ARG A 17 -7.64 -24.43 -36.89
CA ARG A 17 -7.88 -25.51 -37.86
C ARG A 17 -8.90 -25.14 -38.94
N ARG A 18 -9.81 -24.19 -38.66
CA ARG A 18 -10.77 -23.65 -39.64
C ARG A 18 -10.10 -22.72 -40.64
N GLY A 19 -9.11 -21.91 -40.21
CA GLY A 19 -8.26 -21.13 -41.11
C GLY A 19 -7.47 -21.97 -42.11
N ALA A 20 -7.05 -23.20 -41.72
CA ALA A 20 -6.30 -24.13 -42.59
C ALA A 20 -7.17 -24.87 -43.63
N ARG A 21 -8.49 -24.82 -43.52
CA ARG A 21 -9.42 -25.54 -44.45
C ARG A 21 -10.16 -24.65 -45.46
N ALA A 22 -10.03 -23.32 -45.36
CA ALA A 22 -10.78 -22.41 -46.20
C ALA A 22 -9.97 -21.85 -47.37
N SER A 23 -9.60 -22.71 -48.32
CA SER A 23 -9.08 -22.23 -49.59
C SER A 23 -10.21 -21.79 -50.57
N THR A 24 -11.44 -21.63 -50.09
CA THR A 24 -12.60 -21.25 -50.92
C THR A 24 -13.36 -20.07 -50.32
N GLY A 25 -12.68 -18.97 -50.04
CA GLY A 25 -13.38 -17.81 -49.51
C GLY A 25 -12.47 -16.61 -49.22
N ASN A 26 -11.87 -16.05 -50.26
CA ASN A 26 -10.87 -14.96 -50.15
C ASN A 26 -11.34 -13.73 -49.35
N GLU A 27 -12.64 -13.52 -49.22
CA GLU A 27 -13.18 -12.37 -48.43
C GLU A 27 -13.32 -12.69 -46.95
N ARG A 28 -13.65 -13.90 -46.55
CA ARG A 28 -13.76 -14.30 -45.14
C ARG A 28 -12.39 -14.41 -44.46
N THR A 29 -11.38 -14.91 -45.16
CA THR A 29 -10.00 -14.97 -44.63
C THR A 29 -9.44 -13.58 -44.37
N ALA A 30 -9.71 -12.59 -45.25
CA ALA A 30 -9.23 -11.22 -45.05
C ALA A 30 -9.85 -10.52 -43.82
N VAL A 31 -11.13 -10.80 -43.54
CA VAL A 31 -11.80 -10.26 -42.34
C VAL A 31 -11.26 -10.92 -41.06
N GLU A 32 -11.11 -12.26 -41.07
CA GLU A 32 -10.54 -13.01 -39.94
C GLU A 32 -9.06 -12.61 -39.65
N GLU A 33 -8.26 -12.38 -40.69
CA GLU A 33 -6.90 -11.88 -40.58
C GLU A 33 -6.87 -10.45 -40.00
N SER A 34 -7.76 -9.57 -40.44
CA SER A 34 -7.88 -8.20 -39.93
C SER A 34 -8.25 -8.18 -38.43
N GLU A 35 -9.19 -9.03 -38.01
CA GLU A 35 -9.60 -9.18 -36.62
C GLU A 35 -8.46 -9.73 -35.75
N LEU A 36 -7.67 -10.68 -36.27
CA LEU A 36 -6.51 -11.24 -35.58
C LEU A 36 -5.44 -10.17 -35.36
N TRP A 37 -5.12 -9.37 -36.38
CA TRP A 37 -4.17 -8.28 -36.28
C TRP A 37 -4.65 -7.19 -35.32
N ALA A 38 -5.91 -6.79 -35.38
CA ALA A 38 -6.49 -5.83 -34.44
C ALA A 38 -6.46 -6.33 -32.99
N THR A 39 -6.59 -7.65 -32.80
CA THR A 39 -6.51 -8.27 -31.49
C THR A 39 -5.08 -8.33 -30.98
N HIS A 40 -4.12 -8.66 -31.85
CA HIS A 40 -2.69 -8.62 -31.55
C HIS A 40 -2.24 -7.19 -31.15
N GLU A 41 -2.60 -6.16 -31.92
CA GLU A 41 -2.26 -4.78 -31.66
C GLU A 41 -2.80 -4.30 -30.30
N ARG A 42 -4.08 -4.65 -30.00
CA ARG A 42 -4.67 -4.37 -28.68
C ARG A 42 -3.95 -5.10 -27.54
N ALA A 43 -3.49 -6.33 -27.77
CA ALA A 43 -2.74 -7.08 -26.78
C ALA A 43 -1.37 -6.43 -26.49
N VAL A 44 -0.66 -6.00 -27.54
CA VAL A 44 0.62 -5.28 -27.39
C VAL A 44 0.42 -3.99 -26.59
N GLU A 45 -0.57 -3.18 -26.96
CA GLU A 45 -0.85 -1.94 -26.25
C GLU A 45 -1.24 -2.17 -24.78
N SER A 46 -2.08 -3.17 -24.52
CA SER A 46 -2.48 -3.55 -23.16
C SER A 46 -1.30 -3.99 -22.30
N VAL A 47 -0.36 -4.75 -22.87
CA VAL A 47 0.86 -5.18 -22.17
C VAL A 47 1.79 -3.99 -21.88
N ARG A 48 1.91 -3.06 -22.84
CA ARG A 48 2.70 -1.83 -22.65
C ARG A 48 2.11 -0.96 -21.53
N GLU A 49 0.82 -0.70 -21.56
CA GLU A 49 0.11 0.04 -20.49
C GLU A 49 0.29 -0.61 -19.12
N SER A 50 0.35 -1.95 -19.10
CA SER A 50 0.63 -2.73 -17.89
C SER A 50 2.03 -2.43 -17.34
N GLY A 51 3.04 -2.47 -18.18
CA GLY A 51 4.42 -2.15 -17.80
C GLY A 51 4.56 -0.73 -17.26
N GLU A 52 3.94 0.25 -17.93
CA GLU A 52 3.92 1.64 -17.47
C GLU A 52 3.19 1.81 -16.13
N SER A 53 2.09 1.07 -15.92
CA SER A 53 1.37 1.06 -14.64
C SER A 53 2.22 0.50 -13.51
N ALA A 54 2.93 -0.58 -13.76
CA ALA A 54 3.86 -1.17 -12.79
C ALA A 54 4.97 -0.18 -12.39
N GLN A 55 5.53 0.55 -13.37
CA GLN A 55 6.53 1.60 -13.11
C GLN A 55 5.96 2.77 -12.29
N ARG A 56 4.72 3.21 -12.59
CA ARG A 56 4.03 4.22 -11.80
C ARG A 56 3.82 3.77 -10.34
N ILE A 57 3.39 2.52 -10.14
CA ILE A 57 3.26 1.93 -8.80
C ILE A 57 4.60 1.96 -8.07
N ALA A 58 5.69 1.52 -8.69
CA ALA A 58 7.02 1.56 -8.10
C ALA A 58 7.43 2.98 -7.67
N SER A 59 7.16 3.98 -8.52
CA SER A 59 7.42 5.39 -8.22
C SER A 59 6.59 5.91 -7.03
N HIS A 60 5.30 5.55 -6.96
CA HIS A 60 4.44 5.92 -5.84
C HIS A 60 4.90 5.28 -4.54
N VAL A 61 5.29 4.01 -4.56
CA VAL A 61 5.83 3.31 -3.38
C VAL A 61 7.12 3.95 -2.90
N ALA A 62 8.01 4.38 -3.80
CA ALA A 62 9.23 5.09 -3.41
C ALA A 62 8.91 6.42 -2.68
N LYS A 63 7.94 7.19 -3.18
CA LYS A 63 7.45 8.40 -2.51
C LYS A 63 6.81 8.10 -1.15
N GLN A 64 5.99 7.06 -1.07
CA GLN A 64 5.36 6.62 0.17
C GLN A 64 6.40 6.22 1.23
N ARG A 65 7.47 5.52 0.84
CA ARG A 65 8.60 5.21 1.75
C ARG A 65 9.22 6.47 2.33
N GLY A 66 9.48 7.48 1.51
CA GLY A 66 10.00 8.76 2.00
C GLY A 66 9.07 9.44 3.02
N LEU A 67 7.75 9.36 2.82
CA LEU A 67 6.77 9.89 3.78
C LEU A 67 6.75 9.07 5.09
N VAL A 68 6.82 7.75 4.99
CA VAL A 68 6.88 6.86 6.18
C VAL A 68 8.15 7.14 6.99
N ASP A 69 9.29 7.34 6.33
CA ASP A 69 10.54 7.68 7.01
C ASP A 69 10.47 9.04 7.70
N ALA A 70 9.94 10.06 7.00
CA ALA A 70 9.73 11.38 7.60
C ALA A 70 8.77 11.35 8.81
N LEU A 71 7.73 10.50 8.75
CA LEU A 71 6.80 10.31 9.85
C LEU A 71 7.45 9.58 11.03
N ALA A 72 8.31 8.60 10.78
CA ALA A 72 9.09 7.91 11.79
C ALA A 72 10.05 8.88 12.53
N ASP A 73 10.69 9.78 11.78
CA ASP A 73 11.55 10.82 12.38
C ASP A 73 10.76 11.78 13.26
N ARG A 74 9.58 12.20 12.81
CA ARG A 74 8.68 13.05 13.61
C ARG A 74 8.20 12.32 14.87
N ALA A 75 7.81 11.06 14.78
CA ALA A 75 7.38 10.26 15.92
C ALA A 75 8.51 10.14 16.96
N ARG A 76 9.75 9.90 16.52
CA ARG A 76 10.94 9.91 17.39
C ARG A 76 11.13 11.27 18.06
N GLY A 77 10.99 12.36 17.31
CA GLY A 77 11.06 13.72 17.86
C GLY A 77 9.99 14.02 18.92
N VAL A 78 8.75 13.54 18.70
CA VAL A 78 7.67 13.67 19.69
C VAL A 78 7.97 12.83 20.93
N SER A 79 8.47 11.60 20.77
CA SER A 79 8.87 10.74 21.89
C SER A 79 9.96 11.40 22.76
N GLY A 80 10.98 11.99 22.14
CA GLY A 80 12.02 12.72 22.86
C GLY A 80 11.46 13.88 23.66
N ARG A 81 10.60 14.72 23.05
CA ARG A 81 9.95 15.85 23.74
C ARG A 81 9.03 15.40 24.88
N SER A 82 8.33 14.28 24.70
CA SER A 82 7.49 13.69 25.76
C SER A 82 8.33 13.27 26.96
N ALA A 83 9.50 12.67 26.75
CA ALA A 83 10.43 12.32 27.80
C ALA A 83 10.98 13.55 28.52
N ASP A 84 11.35 14.63 27.81
CA ASP A 84 11.83 15.90 28.39
C ASP A 84 10.75 16.58 29.23
N LEU A 85 9.48 16.53 28.75
CA LEU A 85 8.33 17.05 29.50
C LEU A 85 8.10 16.24 30.77
N SER A 86 8.16 14.91 30.70
CA SER A 86 8.02 14.06 31.89
C SER A 86 9.08 14.37 32.96
N ALA A 87 10.33 14.53 32.54
CA ALA A 87 11.40 14.96 33.45
C ALA A 87 11.16 16.36 34.04
N SER A 88 10.55 17.28 33.28
CA SER A 88 10.22 18.60 33.73
C SER A 88 9.07 18.59 34.75
N PHE A 89 8.04 17.76 34.54
CA PHE A 89 6.96 17.59 35.54
C PHE A 89 7.45 16.93 36.82
N THR A 90 8.39 16.01 36.75
CA THR A 90 9.02 15.45 37.96
C THR A 90 9.71 16.56 38.78
N ARG A 91 10.47 17.43 38.11
CA ARG A 91 11.13 18.56 38.77
C ARG A 91 10.13 19.59 39.37
N LEU A 92 9.00 19.84 38.67
CA LEU A 92 7.92 20.66 39.17
C LEU A 92 7.27 20.06 40.41
N LYS A 93 7.00 18.78 40.42
CA LYS A 93 6.47 18.03 41.57
C LYS A 93 7.38 18.17 42.78
N ASP A 94 8.70 18.02 42.59
CA ASP A 94 9.68 18.22 43.66
C ASP A 94 9.67 19.67 44.17
N SER A 95 9.47 20.66 43.29
CA SER A 95 9.35 22.05 43.67
C SER A 95 8.09 22.33 44.49
N PHE A 96 6.96 21.77 44.14
CA PHE A 96 5.72 21.86 44.92
C PHE A 96 5.85 21.19 46.29
N ALA A 97 6.50 20.02 46.37
CA ALA A 97 6.78 19.37 47.65
C ALA A 97 7.66 20.25 48.56
N ARG A 98 8.65 20.95 48.00
CA ARG A 98 9.46 21.93 48.78
C ARG A 98 8.64 23.13 49.21
N LEU A 99 7.75 23.68 48.36
CA LEU A 99 6.83 24.77 48.71
C LEU A 99 5.91 24.36 49.86
N GLU A 100 5.41 23.14 49.87
CA GLU A 100 4.60 22.60 50.95
C GLU A 100 5.37 22.61 52.28
N LEU A 101 6.64 22.16 52.27
CA LEU A 101 7.51 22.20 53.47
C LEU A 101 7.79 23.63 53.94
N VAL A 102 8.05 24.58 53.02
CA VAL A 102 8.27 25.98 53.35
C VAL A 102 7.00 26.60 53.95
N ALA A 103 5.85 26.31 53.36
CA ALA A 103 4.57 26.78 53.87
C ALA A 103 4.28 26.18 55.25
N LEU A 104 4.54 24.91 55.49
CA LEU A 104 4.39 24.28 56.79
C LEU A 104 5.26 24.97 57.85
N ASN A 105 6.53 25.25 57.54
CA ASN A 105 7.44 25.94 58.44
C ASN A 105 6.97 27.37 58.72
N ALA A 106 6.46 28.10 57.68
CA ALA A 106 5.89 29.44 57.87
C ALA A 106 4.65 29.39 58.76
N GLY A 107 3.77 28.38 58.63
CA GLY A 107 2.62 28.18 59.49
C GLY A 107 3.00 27.95 60.97
N LEU A 108 4.02 27.08 61.14
CA LEU A 108 4.56 26.85 62.51
C LEU A 108 5.14 28.09 63.16
N GLU A 109 5.85 28.94 62.38
CA GLU A 109 6.38 30.22 62.91
C GLU A 109 5.25 31.21 63.14
N GLY A 110 4.22 31.25 62.29
CA GLY A 110 3.01 32.01 62.51
C GLY A 110 2.32 31.67 63.85
N ALA A 111 2.24 30.40 64.18
CA ALA A 111 1.69 29.94 65.44
C ALA A 111 2.49 30.43 66.67
N ARG A 112 3.81 30.64 66.50
CA ARG A 112 4.67 31.20 67.57
C ARG A 112 4.56 32.70 67.74
N MET A 113 4.16 33.41 66.65
CA MET A 113 4.08 34.89 66.65
C MET A 113 2.81 35.45 67.36
N GLY A 114 1.87 34.64 67.76
CA GLY A 114 0.65 35.02 68.47
C GLY A 114 -0.45 35.60 67.59
N GLU A 115 -1.51 36.18 68.27
CA GLU A 115 -2.70 36.67 67.58
C GLU A 115 -2.45 37.93 66.78
N GLY A 116 -2.55 38.15 65.66
CA GLY A 116 -2.32 39.32 64.77
C GLY A 116 -1.45 38.92 63.57
N PRO A 117 -0.16 39.19 63.63
CA PRO A 117 0.74 38.86 62.53
C PRO A 117 0.84 37.36 62.27
N GLY A 118 0.76 36.54 63.33
CA GLY A 118 0.82 35.08 63.21
C GLY A 118 -0.40 34.47 62.51
N ARG A 119 -1.61 35.05 62.74
CA ARG A 119 -2.84 34.60 62.05
C ARG A 119 -2.79 34.85 60.51
N ALA A 120 -2.27 36.04 60.13
CA ALA A 120 -2.10 36.35 58.70
C ALA A 120 -1.12 35.41 58.06
N LEU A 121 0.01 35.07 58.66
CA LEU A 121 1.02 34.19 58.23
C LEU A 121 0.47 32.72 58.10
N GLY A 122 -0.35 32.32 59.06
CA GLY A 122 -1.05 31.02 59.03
C GLY A 122 -1.98 30.87 57.81
N LEU A 123 -2.82 31.90 57.54
CA LEU A 123 -3.71 31.89 56.36
C LEU A 123 -2.95 31.81 55.05
N VAL A 124 -1.85 32.58 54.92
CA VAL A 124 -1.00 32.49 53.71
C VAL A 124 -0.35 31.14 53.58
N SER A 125 0.11 30.56 54.68
CA SER A 125 0.70 29.22 54.72
C SER A 125 -0.29 28.16 54.27
N ASP A 126 -1.52 28.21 54.76
CA ASP A 126 -2.57 27.24 54.36
C ASP A 126 -2.92 27.37 52.86
N GLU A 127 -3.01 28.61 52.34
CA GLU A 127 -3.25 28.82 50.91
C GLU A 127 -2.09 28.33 50.06
N VAL A 128 -0.85 28.60 50.43
CA VAL A 128 0.34 28.10 49.71
C VAL A 128 0.38 26.57 49.71
N ARG A 129 0.05 25.92 50.83
CA ARG A 129 -0.05 24.45 50.89
C ARG A 129 -1.14 23.91 49.97
N ALA A 130 -2.32 24.54 49.97
CA ALA A 130 -3.42 24.17 49.10
C ALA A 130 -3.05 24.30 47.60
N GLN A 131 -2.33 25.36 47.24
CA GLN A 131 -1.83 25.57 45.89
C GLN A 131 -0.74 24.55 45.50
N ALA A 132 0.19 24.26 46.40
CA ALA A 132 1.22 23.25 46.19
C ALA A 132 0.64 21.85 45.99
N ALA A 133 -0.36 21.48 46.77
CA ALA A 133 -1.09 20.22 46.62
C ALA A 133 -1.79 20.13 45.24
N ARG A 134 -2.51 21.19 44.84
CA ARG A 134 -3.14 21.25 43.50
C ARG A 134 -2.11 21.17 42.37
N GLY A 135 -0.97 21.86 42.54
CA GLY A 135 0.13 21.78 41.56
C GLY A 135 0.73 20.38 41.44
N THR A 136 0.88 19.68 42.56
CA THR A 136 1.36 18.28 42.58
C THR A 136 0.39 17.36 41.87
N GLU A 137 -0.91 17.51 42.10
CA GLU A 137 -1.94 16.72 41.44
C GLU A 137 -1.97 16.96 39.91
N ALA A 138 -1.95 18.22 39.49
CA ALA A 138 -1.89 18.58 38.08
C ALA A 138 -0.63 17.98 37.40
N CYS A 139 0.52 17.99 38.06
CA CYS A 139 1.73 17.34 37.55
C CYS A 139 1.58 15.82 37.44
N HIS A 140 0.83 15.20 38.33
CA HIS A 140 0.55 13.79 38.29
C HIS A 140 -0.35 13.44 37.10
N GLU A 141 -1.47 14.15 36.92
CA GLU A 141 -2.39 13.95 35.76
C GLU A 141 -1.69 14.13 34.42
N LEU A 142 -0.87 15.19 34.29
CA LEU A 142 -0.07 15.42 33.10
C LEU A 142 0.97 14.31 32.86
N GLY A 143 1.55 13.79 33.93
CA GLY A 143 2.47 12.64 33.84
C GLY A 143 1.78 11.38 33.32
N VAL A 144 0.55 11.10 33.76
CA VAL A 144 -0.27 9.98 33.24
C VAL A 144 -0.57 10.16 31.76
N SER A 145 -1.05 11.36 31.36
CA SER A 145 -1.34 11.67 29.95
C SER A 145 -0.09 11.54 29.05
N LEU A 146 1.08 11.94 29.53
CA LEU A 146 2.33 11.71 28.78
C LEU A 146 2.69 10.24 28.67
N GLY A 147 2.38 9.44 29.69
CA GLY A 147 2.54 7.97 29.62
C GLY A 147 1.66 7.34 28.55
N GLU A 148 0.41 7.79 28.44
CA GLU A 148 -0.53 7.36 27.39
C GLU A 148 -0.01 7.74 26.01
N ILE A 149 0.43 8.98 25.80
CA ILE A 149 1.06 9.42 24.55
C ILE A 149 2.28 8.56 24.21
N GLY A 150 3.09 8.18 25.20
CA GLY A 150 4.23 7.28 25.03
C GLY A 150 3.79 5.90 24.49
N GLY A 151 2.70 5.35 25.04
CA GLY A 151 2.10 4.11 24.58
C GLY A 151 1.58 4.19 23.14
N GLU A 152 0.88 5.25 22.78
CA GLU A 152 0.40 5.49 21.42
C GLU A 152 1.56 5.63 20.42
N LEU A 153 2.64 6.31 20.79
CA LEU A 153 3.83 6.45 19.95
C LEU A 153 4.50 5.11 19.66
N LEU A 154 4.51 4.17 20.62
CA LEU A 154 5.01 2.81 20.37
C LEU A 154 4.16 2.08 19.32
N GLN A 155 2.83 2.24 19.37
CA GLN A 155 1.94 1.68 18.35
C GLN A 155 2.17 2.34 16.97
N VAL A 156 2.39 3.65 16.94
CA VAL A 156 2.74 4.37 15.70
C VAL A 156 4.02 3.81 15.10
N HIS A 157 5.07 3.61 15.90
CA HIS A 157 6.33 3.00 15.41
C HIS A 157 6.11 1.61 14.82
N ALA A 158 5.38 0.74 15.53
CA ALA A 158 5.06 -0.60 15.04
C ALA A 158 4.26 -0.57 13.71
N ASN A 159 3.33 0.38 13.56
CA ASN A 159 2.57 0.55 12.32
C ASN A 159 3.44 1.09 11.17
N LEU A 160 4.39 1.99 11.45
CA LEU A 160 5.32 2.50 10.46
C LEU A 160 6.28 1.42 9.96
N ASP A 161 6.74 0.53 10.84
CA ASP A 161 7.59 -0.60 10.45
C ASP A 161 6.82 -1.58 9.55
N ARG A 162 5.56 -1.90 9.88
CA ARG A 162 4.68 -2.69 9.00
C ARG A 162 4.44 -2.01 7.65
N ALA A 163 4.27 -0.68 7.64
CA ALA A 163 4.08 0.08 6.41
C ALA A 163 5.35 0.06 5.52
N ARG A 164 6.54 0.06 6.13
CA ARG A 164 7.82 -0.10 5.41
C ARG A 164 7.93 -1.49 4.77
N GLU A 165 7.59 -2.53 5.52
CA GLU A 165 7.61 -3.91 5.04
C GLU A 165 6.63 -4.10 3.89
N ALA A 166 5.37 -3.69 4.05
CA ALA A 166 4.37 -3.73 2.99
C ALA A 166 4.80 -2.92 1.75
N SER A 167 5.43 -1.74 1.93
CA SER A 167 5.96 -0.95 0.82
C SER A 167 7.10 -1.67 0.10
N ALA A 168 7.93 -2.44 0.80
CA ALA A 168 8.99 -3.24 0.19
C ALA A 168 8.43 -4.36 -0.68
N GLU A 169 7.41 -5.05 -0.18
CA GLU A 169 6.73 -6.11 -0.92
C GLU A 169 6.04 -5.59 -2.18
N VAL A 170 5.31 -4.46 -2.07
CA VAL A 170 4.65 -3.85 -3.24
C VAL A 170 5.66 -3.39 -4.29
N ALA A 171 6.81 -2.85 -3.87
CA ALA A 171 7.89 -2.48 -4.81
C ALA A 171 8.44 -3.71 -5.55
N GLN A 172 8.61 -4.83 -4.86
CA GLN A 172 9.07 -6.07 -5.46
C GLN A 172 8.06 -6.63 -6.47
N GLU A 173 6.77 -6.64 -6.12
CA GLU A 173 5.71 -7.10 -7.02
C GLU A 173 5.58 -6.19 -8.26
N ALA A 174 5.71 -4.87 -8.08
CA ALA A 174 5.71 -3.93 -9.21
C ALA A 174 6.90 -4.19 -10.16
N ALA A 175 8.08 -4.49 -9.62
CA ALA A 175 9.24 -4.86 -10.43
C ALA A 175 9.01 -6.17 -11.20
N ARG A 176 8.42 -7.18 -10.57
CA ARG A 176 8.05 -8.44 -11.23
C ARG A 176 7.02 -8.22 -12.34
N ALA A 177 5.98 -7.41 -12.06
CA ALA A 177 4.96 -7.07 -13.05
C ALA A 177 5.56 -6.34 -14.26
N SER A 178 6.47 -5.39 -14.02
CA SER A 178 7.19 -4.69 -15.10
C SER A 178 8.03 -5.66 -15.96
N GLY A 179 8.76 -6.58 -15.31
CA GLY A 179 9.52 -7.61 -16.01
C GLY A 179 8.64 -8.54 -16.85
N ALA A 180 7.54 -9.03 -16.27
CA ALA A 180 6.59 -9.89 -16.98
C ALA A 180 5.91 -9.16 -18.16
N SER A 181 5.64 -7.85 -18.03
CA SER A 181 5.14 -7.03 -19.16
C SER A 181 6.15 -6.96 -20.30
N ALA A 182 7.43 -6.71 -19.99
CA ALA A 182 8.48 -6.66 -21.00
C ALA A 182 8.69 -8.01 -21.72
N ASP A 183 8.56 -9.10 -20.99
CA ASP A 183 8.63 -10.45 -21.56
C ASP A 183 7.43 -10.75 -22.46
N ALA A 184 6.23 -10.38 -22.01
CA ALA A 184 5.01 -10.53 -22.79
C ALA A 184 5.02 -9.66 -24.06
N GLU A 185 5.53 -8.42 -23.99
CA GLU A 185 5.68 -7.54 -25.14
C GLU A 185 6.62 -8.15 -26.19
N ARG A 186 7.77 -8.67 -25.75
CA ARG A 186 8.71 -9.37 -26.67
C ARG A 186 8.06 -10.58 -27.33
N ALA A 187 7.36 -11.43 -26.57
CA ALA A 187 6.67 -12.59 -27.11
C ALA A 187 5.55 -12.21 -28.10
N LEU A 188 4.83 -11.10 -27.84
CA LEU A 188 3.84 -10.58 -28.79
C LEU A 188 4.48 -10.02 -30.05
N VAL A 189 5.61 -9.31 -29.96
CA VAL A 189 6.36 -8.85 -31.12
C VAL A 189 6.82 -10.04 -31.98
N ASP A 190 7.42 -11.06 -31.38
CA ASP A 190 7.82 -12.29 -32.08
C ASP A 190 6.62 -13.00 -32.75
N MET A 191 5.48 -13.02 -32.07
CA MET A 191 4.25 -13.54 -32.63
C MET A 191 3.79 -12.74 -33.85
N GLY A 192 3.87 -11.40 -33.79
CA GLY A 192 3.54 -10.51 -34.92
C GLY A 192 4.43 -10.77 -36.14
N GLU A 193 5.74 -10.93 -35.94
CA GLU A 193 6.67 -11.26 -37.02
C GLU A 193 6.38 -12.62 -37.65
N ARG A 194 6.04 -13.60 -36.84
CA ARG A 194 5.66 -14.95 -37.33
C ARG A 194 4.31 -14.93 -38.03
N LEU A 195 3.34 -14.17 -37.57
CA LEU A 195 2.07 -13.96 -38.27
C LEU A 195 2.26 -13.33 -39.63
N LYS A 196 3.25 -12.43 -39.79
CA LYS A 196 3.60 -11.85 -41.11
C LYS A 196 4.20 -12.88 -42.09
N THR A 197 4.95 -13.84 -41.56
CA THR A 197 5.71 -14.79 -42.41
C THR A 197 4.94 -16.06 -42.71
N THR A 198 3.87 -16.35 -41.95
CA THR A 198 3.22 -17.66 -41.97
C THR A 198 1.73 -17.57 -42.39
N THR A 199 1.40 -18.02 -43.56
CA THR A 199 0.00 -18.22 -43.99
C THR A 199 -0.58 -19.48 -43.35
N GLY A 200 -0.77 -19.46 -42.04
CA GLY A 200 -1.89 -20.23 -41.46
C GLY A 200 -1.68 -21.65 -40.97
N SER A 201 -0.50 -22.28 -40.97
CA SER A 201 -0.40 -23.71 -40.56
C SER A 201 0.91 -24.17 -39.93
N ASP A 202 1.77 -23.27 -39.50
CA ASP A 202 3.08 -23.64 -38.96
C ASP A 202 2.97 -23.99 -37.45
N PRO A 203 3.50 -25.15 -37.01
CA PRO A 203 3.58 -25.55 -35.61
C PRO A 203 4.35 -24.54 -34.73
N GLU A 204 5.31 -23.78 -35.30
CA GLU A 204 6.03 -22.72 -34.57
C GLU A 204 5.13 -21.55 -34.18
N THR A 205 4.16 -21.18 -35.01
CA THR A 205 3.16 -20.15 -34.69
C THR A 205 2.31 -20.57 -33.50
N ALA A 206 1.91 -21.81 -33.42
CA ALA A 206 1.16 -22.37 -32.28
C ALA A 206 1.98 -22.32 -30.99
N ARG A 207 3.31 -22.53 -31.06
CA ARG A 207 4.22 -22.45 -29.93
C ARG A 207 4.40 -21.00 -29.46
N ALA A 208 4.59 -20.06 -30.38
CA ALA A 208 4.70 -18.63 -30.04
C ALA A 208 3.42 -18.09 -29.39
N ILE A 209 2.24 -18.51 -29.86
CA ILE A 209 0.95 -18.18 -29.22
C ILE A 209 0.88 -18.77 -27.81
N ALA A 210 1.34 -20.00 -27.60
CA ALA A 210 1.36 -20.64 -26.29
C ALA A 210 2.30 -19.89 -25.31
N GLU A 211 3.49 -19.50 -25.75
CA GLU A 211 4.45 -18.72 -24.96
C GLU A 211 3.92 -17.33 -24.60
N ALA A 212 3.31 -16.62 -25.56
CA ALA A 212 2.69 -15.32 -25.31
C ALA A 212 1.52 -15.43 -24.30
N ALA A 213 0.71 -16.49 -24.41
CA ALA A 213 -0.37 -16.75 -23.47
C ALA A 213 0.14 -17.08 -22.05
N GLU A 214 1.29 -17.74 -21.94
CA GLU A 214 1.93 -18.05 -20.66
C GLU A 214 2.48 -16.79 -19.98
N HIS A 215 3.15 -15.91 -20.73
CA HIS A 215 3.59 -14.62 -20.26
C HIS A 215 2.42 -13.73 -19.84
N ALA A 216 1.33 -13.69 -20.60
CA ALA A 216 0.11 -12.96 -20.23
C ALA A 216 -0.51 -13.48 -18.91
N ARG A 217 -0.50 -14.80 -18.69
CA ARG A 217 -0.96 -15.40 -17.42
C ARG A 217 -0.06 -15.01 -16.25
N ALA A 218 1.26 -15.03 -16.44
CA ALA A 218 2.21 -14.61 -15.42
C ALA A 218 1.98 -13.14 -15.02
N LEU A 219 1.72 -12.28 -16.02
CA LEU A 219 1.37 -10.89 -15.80
C LEU A 219 0.08 -10.73 -14.99
N VAL A 220 -1.00 -11.41 -15.38
CA VAL A 220 -2.28 -11.39 -14.64
C VAL A 220 -2.09 -11.86 -13.19
N THR A 221 -1.25 -12.88 -12.98
CA THR A 221 -0.94 -13.38 -11.65
C THR A 221 -0.18 -12.34 -10.81
N ALA A 222 0.84 -11.69 -11.37
CA ALA A 222 1.57 -10.62 -10.70
C ALA A 222 0.65 -9.44 -10.34
N LEU A 223 -0.23 -9.04 -11.24
CA LEU A 223 -1.20 -7.96 -11.04
C LEU A 223 -2.29 -8.31 -10.01
N THR A 224 -2.78 -9.54 -9.99
CA THR A 224 -3.72 -9.99 -8.94
C THR A 224 -3.06 -10.06 -7.56
N THR A 225 -1.77 -10.38 -7.49
CA THR A 225 -0.99 -10.33 -6.25
C THR A 225 -0.86 -8.90 -5.73
N LEU A 226 -0.62 -7.94 -6.63
CA LEU A 226 -0.63 -6.50 -6.31
C LEU A 226 -2.01 -6.03 -5.80
N ASN A 227 -3.11 -6.55 -6.35
CA ASN A 227 -4.47 -6.17 -5.96
C ASN A 227 -4.77 -6.45 -4.47
N GLY A 228 -4.16 -7.47 -3.88
CA GLY A 228 -4.29 -7.76 -2.44
C GLY A 228 -3.49 -6.83 -1.52
N LYS A 229 -2.53 -6.08 -2.05
CA LYS A 229 -1.54 -5.29 -1.28
C LYS A 229 -1.66 -3.77 -1.46
N ALA A 230 -2.42 -3.28 -2.43
CA ALA A 230 -2.58 -1.86 -2.74
C ALA A 230 -4.04 -1.39 -2.59
N PRO A 231 -4.32 -0.10 -2.42
CA PRO A 231 -5.68 0.42 -2.34
C PRO A 231 -6.51 0.01 -3.56
N HIS A 232 -7.58 -0.73 -3.32
CA HIS A 232 -8.42 -1.40 -4.33
C HIS A 232 -8.86 -0.49 -5.50
N ALA A 233 -9.16 0.79 -5.21
CA ALA A 233 -9.64 1.74 -6.21
C ALA A 233 -8.60 2.09 -7.28
N VAL A 234 -7.32 2.19 -6.92
CA VAL A 234 -6.23 2.56 -7.86
C VAL A 234 -5.90 1.39 -8.78
N LEU A 235 -5.93 0.17 -8.24
CA LEU A 235 -5.62 -1.05 -8.99
C LEU A 235 -6.72 -1.44 -9.95
N VAL A 236 -7.99 -1.35 -9.56
CA VAL A 236 -9.13 -1.64 -10.43
C VAL A 236 -9.18 -0.69 -11.63
N ALA A 237 -8.91 0.59 -11.43
CA ALA A 237 -8.88 1.58 -12.51
C ALA A 237 -7.71 1.36 -13.49
N ALA A 238 -6.55 0.91 -13.00
CA ALA A 238 -5.35 0.65 -13.81
C ALA A 238 -5.40 -0.70 -14.54
N LEU A 239 -6.07 -1.71 -13.97
CA LEU A 239 -6.05 -3.09 -14.45
C LEU A 239 -7.20 -3.43 -15.40
N ARG A 240 -8.35 -2.77 -15.26
CA ARG A 240 -9.56 -3.07 -16.04
C ARG A 240 -9.33 -3.02 -17.56
N PRO A 241 -8.72 -1.97 -18.14
CA PRO A 241 -8.48 -1.90 -19.59
C PRO A 241 -7.46 -2.92 -20.09
N MET A 242 -6.66 -3.50 -19.20
CA MET A 242 -5.58 -4.42 -19.54
C MET A 242 -6.00 -5.90 -19.48
N ILE A 243 -6.84 -6.24 -18.50
CA ILE A 243 -7.30 -7.63 -18.29
C ILE A 243 -8.40 -7.98 -19.28
N GLU A 244 -9.25 -7.05 -19.65
CA GLU A 244 -10.42 -7.28 -20.52
C GLU A 244 -10.04 -7.78 -21.92
N PRO A 245 -9.04 -7.22 -22.64
CA PRO A 245 -8.57 -7.78 -23.91
C PRO A 245 -7.90 -9.15 -23.76
N ILE A 246 -7.11 -9.36 -22.71
CA ILE A 246 -6.42 -10.64 -22.44
C ILE A 246 -7.44 -11.73 -22.13
N LEU A 247 -8.48 -11.43 -21.34
CA LEU A 247 -9.57 -12.36 -21.04
C LEU A 247 -10.42 -12.67 -22.27
N ARG A 248 -10.62 -11.70 -23.19
CA ARG A 248 -11.28 -11.96 -24.48
C ARG A 248 -10.46 -12.91 -25.37
N ILE A 249 -9.15 -12.74 -25.42
CA ILE A 249 -8.25 -13.65 -26.16
C ILE A 249 -8.28 -15.06 -25.54
N LEU A 250 -8.29 -15.17 -24.20
CA LEU A 250 -8.24 -16.43 -23.47
C LEU A 250 -9.62 -17.06 -23.23
N GLY A 251 -10.69 -16.27 -23.16
CA GLY A 251 -12.02 -16.68 -22.74
C GLY A 251 -13.04 -16.94 -23.86
N GLY A 252 -12.80 -16.48 -25.09
CA GLY A 252 -13.79 -16.50 -26.18
C GLY A 252 -15.09 -15.81 -25.79
N ASP A 253 -15.63 -14.97 -26.64
CA ASP A 253 -16.92 -14.27 -26.47
C ASP A 253 -18.01 -15.22 -25.93
N ASP A 254 -18.25 -15.21 -24.63
CA ASP A 254 -19.55 -15.55 -24.08
C ASP A 254 -20.38 -14.27 -24.14
N GLU A 255 -21.00 -14.00 -25.30
CA GLU A 255 -22.15 -13.11 -25.35
C GLU A 255 -23.21 -13.65 -24.36
N PRO A 256 -23.73 -12.83 -23.45
CA PRO A 256 -24.95 -13.17 -22.77
C PRO A 256 -26.07 -13.01 -23.81
N GLY A 257 -26.44 -14.12 -24.44
CA GLY A 257 -27.65 -14.24 -25.20
C GLY A 257 -28.84 -13.87 -24.32
N ARG A 258 -29.69 -13.05 -24.90
CA ARG A 258 -31.04 -12.62 -24.48
C ARG A 258 -31.75 -13.53 -23.49
#